data_e0eede022356d07cd4069623d6699cef
#
_entry.id   e0eede022356d07cd4069623d6699cef
#
_cell.length_a   1.000
_cell.length_b   1.000
_cell.length_c   1.000
_cell.angle_alpha   90.00
_cell.angle_beta   90.00
_cell.angle_gamma   90.00
#
_symmetry.space_group_name_H-M   'P 1'
#
loop_
_entity.id
_entity.type
_entity.pdbx_description
1 polymer ?
#
loop_
_entity_poly.entity_id
_entity_poly.type
_entity_poly.pdbx_seq_one_letter_code
_entity_poly.pdbx_strand_id
1 'polypeptide(L)'
;MEGGPDFARFDRRHYETVSAREGYDAWAPTYEETVEDIMDLALLERIGSVGWDEVGRAADLGCGSGRTAAWLRTRGDFPVDGVDLTPAMLERARARGVHDRLVEGDVRDTGLPDAAYDLVICVLVDEHLPELAGLYAEARRLLGRAGWFVVVGIHPYFVMAAGMPTHFDLPGGGPVAIETFVHLPSEHVAAATAAGFALREMHEALVDDEFVRRKPGWRPYRDWPFSSALVWAPA
;
A
#
# COMPACT_ATOMS: atom_id res chain seq x y z
N MET A 1 -7.40 -9.83 -20.05
CA MET A 1 -7.51 -8.39 -20.29
C MET A 1 -6.09 -7.89 -20.47
N GLU A 2 -5.85 -6.97 -21.40
CA GLU A 2 -4.55 -6.30 -21.47
C GLU A 2 -4.30 -5.62 -20.12
N GLY A 3 -3.08 -5.69 -19.58
CA GLY A 3 -2.70 -5.03 -18.33
C GLY A 3 -2.86 -3.52 -18.42
N GLY A 4 -2.69 -2.82 -17.27
CA GLY A 4 -2.78 -1.37 -17.18
C GLY A 4 -1.84 -0.62 -18.11
N PRO A 5 -1.94 0.71 -18.15
CA PRO A 5 -1.04 1.54 -18.94
C PRO A 5 0.41 1.33 -18.53
N ASP A 6 1.29 1.12 -19.50
CA ASP A 6 2.73 1.04 -19.28
C ASP A 6 3.27 2.39 -18.76
N PHE A 7 3.80 2.40 -17.54
CA PHE A 7 4.35 3.61 -16.90
C PHE A 7 5.46 4.26 -17.73
N ALA A 8 6.26 3.50 -18.47
CA ALA A 8 7.33 4.05 -19.31
C ALA A 8 6.86 5.12 -20.31
N ARG A 9 5.56 5.11 -20.70
CA ARG A 9 4.97 6.13 -21.56
C ARG A 9 4.73 7.47 -20.87
N PHE A 10 4.71 7.48 -19.56
CA PHE A 10 4.42 8.66 -18.72
C PHE A 10 5.65 9.18 -18.01
N ASP A 11 6.68 8.34 -17.84
CA ASP A 11 7.90 8.67 -17.09
C ASP A 11 8.55 9.97 -17.62
N ARG A 12 8.64 10.96 -16.75
CA ARG A 12 9.29 12.25 -17.02
C ARG A 12 10.61 12.43 -16.25
N ARG A 13 10.95 11.48 -15.39
CA ARG A 13 12.10 11.56 -14.50
C ARG A 13 13.29 10.81 -15.05
N HIS A 14 13.05 9.69 -15.73
CA HIS A 14 14.09 8.84 -16.31
C HIS A 14 15.20 8.46 -15.30
N TYR A 15 14.77 8.21 -14.05
CA TYR A 15 15.69 7.75 -13.03
C TYR A 15 16.14 6.32 -13.30
N GLU A 16 17.32 5.96 -12.81
CA GLU A 16 17.72 4.55 -12.75
C GLU A 16 16.64 3.78 -11.94
N THR A 17 16.17 2.66 -12.50
CA THR A 17 15.07 1.90 -11.90
C THR A 17 15.59 0.57 -11.36
N VAL A 18 15.22 0.26 -10.12
CA VAL A 18 15.54 -0.99 -9.43
C VAL A 18 14.25 -1.75 -9.08
N SER A 19 14.41 -3.04 -8.75
CA SER A 19 13.30 -3.85 -8.26
C SER A 19 12.77 -3.31 -6.91
N ALA A 20 11.51 -3.65 -6.56
CA ALA A 20 10.93 -3.27 -5.28
C ALA A 20 11.81 -3.75 -4.10
N ARG A 21 12.30 -5.00 -4.15
CA ARG A 21 13.17 -5.54 -3.09
C ARG A 21 14.45 -4.72 -2.91
N GLU A 22 15.20 -4.48 -3.99
CA GLU A 22 16.43 -3.71 -3.95
C GLU A 22 16.20 -2.26 -3.52
N GLY A 23 15.13 -1.64 -4.03
CA GLY A 23 14.79 -0.26 -3.73
C GLY A 23 14.45 -0.07 -2.25
N TYR A 24 13.58 -0.89 -1.69
CA TYR A 24 13.19 -0.76 -0.29
C TYR A 24 14.29 -1.21 0.68
N ASP A 25 15.16 -2.17 0.32
CA ASP A 25 16.37 -2.48 1.10
C ASP A 25 17.29 -1.26 1.22
N ALA A 26 17.52 -0.57 0.10
CA ALA A 26 18.35 0.63 0.08
C ALA A 26 17.69 1.84 0.76
N TRP A 27 16.37 1.99 0.63
CA TRP A 27 15.62 3.10 1.20
C TRP A 27 15.32 2.96 2.70
N ALA A 28 15.27 1.74 3.21
CA ALA A 28 14.89 1.46 4.59
C ALA A 28 15.55 2.39 5.64
N PRO A 29 16.85 2.75 5.57
CA PRO A 29 17.47 3.63 6.57
C PRO A 29 16.80 5.00 6.73
N THR A 30 16.28 5.58 5.64
CA THR A 30 15.71 6.95 5.58
C THR A 30 14.21 6.97 5.27
N TYR A 31 13.59 5.80 5.12
CA TYR A 31 12.18 5.66 4.67
C TYR A 31 11.22 6.55 5.47
N GLU A 32 11.29 6.49 6.80
CA GLU A 32 10.38 7.22 7.69
C GLU A 32 10.63 8.74 7.74
N GLU A 33 11.75 9.20 7.22
CA GLU A 33 12.05 10.63 7.09
C GLU A 33 11.35 11.25 5.86
N THR A 34 10.93 10.39 4.91
CA THR A 34 10.44 10.82 3.60
C THR A 34 8.97 10.47 3.35
N VAL A 35 8.47 9.39 3.94
CA VAL A 35 7.06 8.97 3.82
C VAL A 35 6.25 9.52 4.99
N GLU A 36 5.23 10.31 4.66
CA GLU A 36 4.38 10.96 5.67
C GLU A 36 2.98 10.36 5.73
N ASP A 37 2.37 10.37 6.92
CA ASP A 37 1.05 9.81 7.22
C ASP A 37 -0.09 10.43 6.39
N ILE A 38 0.10 11.66 5.87
CA ILE A 38 -0.87 12.31 4.98
C ILE A 38 -1.04 11.61 3.63
N MET A 39 -0.10 10.73 3.26
CA MET A 39 -0.11 10.03 1.97
C MET A 39 -1.01 8.79 2.01
N ASP A 40 -1.15 8.17 3.16
CA ASP A 40 -1.78 6.86 3.35
C ASP A 40 -2.66 6.78 4.61
N LEU A 41 -2.11 6.96 5.80
CA LEU A 41 -2.83 6.77 7.06
C LEU A 41 -4.00 7.74 7.22
N ALA A 42 -3.88 8.97 6.69
CA ALA A 42 -4.98 9.94 6.69
C ALA A 42 -6.21 9.45 5.89
N LEU A 43 -6.03 8.57 4.89
CA LEU A 43 -7.14 7.93 4.20
C LEU A 43 -7.80 6.86 5.05
N LEU A 44 -7.02 6.07 5.80
CA LEU A 44 -7.56 5.05 6.71
C LEU A 44 -8.49 5.68 7.77
N GLU A 45 -8.19 6.90 8.23
CA GLU A 45 -9.03 7.66 9.16
C GLU A 45 -10.43 7.99 8.60
N ARG A 46 -10.58 8.02 7.27
CA ARG A 46 -11.82 8.36 6.58
C ARG A 46 -12.73 7.16 6.34
N ILE A 47 -12.22 5.94 6.49
CA ILE A 47 -12.97 4.71 6.26
C ILE A 47 -14.00 4.52 7.38
N GLY A 48 -15.28 4.49 7.00
CA GLY A 48 -16.40 4.33 7.91
C GLY A 48 -17.07 2.96 7.88
N SER A 49 -16.84 2.16 6.82
CA SER A 49 -17.48 0.84 6.68
C SER A 49 -16.83 -0.26 7.51
N VAL A 50 -15.57 -0.10 7.90
CA VAL A 50 -14.84 -1.08 8.71
C VAL A 50 -15.11 -0.81 10.20
N GLY A 51 -15.66 -1.79 10.89
CA GLY A 51 -15.77 -1.79 12.37
C GLY A 51 -14.40 -2.11 12.98
N TRP A 52 -13.54 -1.12 13.11
CA TRP A 52 -12.15 -1.31 13.57
C TRP A 52 -12.06 -1.97 14.95
N ASP A 53 -13.00 -1.69 15.83
CA ASP A 53 -13.13 -2.25 17.18
C ASP A 53 -13.67 -3.69 17.18
N GLU A 54 -14.22 -4.15 16.07
CA GLU A 54 -14.71 -5.53 15.89
C GLU A 54 -13.65 -6.45 15.26
N VAL A 55 -12.50 -5.90 14.84
CA VAL A 55 -11.40 -6.70 14.27
C VAL A 55 -10.79 -7.58 15.36
N GLY A 56 -10.81 -8.89 15.16
CA GLY A 56 -10.19 -9.86 16.06
C GLY A 56 -8.75 -10.22 15.66
N ARG A 57 -8.41 -10.15 14.36
CA ARG A 57 -7.06 -10.39 13.83
C ARG A 57 -6.86 -9.74 12.47
N ALA A 58 -5.70 -9.13 12.26
CA ALA A 58 -5.35 -8.48 11.00
C ALA A 58 -4.10 -9.08 10.34
N ALA A 59 -4.06 -9.05 8.99
CA ALA A 59 -2.86 -9.28 8.19
C ALA A 59 -2.49 -7.97 7.46
N ASP A 60 -1.23 -7.54 7.61
CA ASP A 60 -0.63 -6.35 7.00
C ASP A 60 0.29 -6.79 5.86
N LEU A 61 -0.18 -6.68 4.61
CA LEU A 61 0.51 -7.15 3.42
C LEU A 61 1.39 -6.04 2.83
N GLY A 62 2.69 -6.26 2.78
CA GLY A 62 3.69 -5.23 2.51
C GLY A 62 3.84 -4.31 3.72
N CYS A 63 4.01 -4.90 4.91
CA CYS A 63 3.96 -4.19 6.18
C CYS A 63 5.10 -3.16 6.37
N GLY A 64 6.12 -3.19 5.52
CA GLY A 64 7.24 -2.26 5.55
C GLY A 64 7.88 -2.13 6.92
N SER A 65 8.03 -0.90 7.40
CA SER A 65 8.57 -0.60 8.73
C SER A 65 7.54 -0.72 9.86
N GLY A 66 6.30 -1.15 9.57
CA GLY A 66 5.23 -1.32 10.55
C GLY A 66 4.41 -0.07 10.87
N ARG A 67 4.38 0.94 10.00
CA ARG A 67 3.59 2.17 10.20
C ARG A 67 2.08 1.88 10.25
N THR A 68 1.59 1.09 9.30
CA THR A 68 0.18 0.66 9.25
C THR A 68 -0.22 -0.13 10.48
N ALA A 69 0.59 -1.11 10.89
CA ALA A 69 0.34 -1.88 12.12
C ALA A 69 0.35 -1.00 13.37
N ALA A 70 1.25 -0.01 13.45
CA ALA A 70 1.26 0.95 14.55
C ALA A 70 -0.05 1.77 14.61
N TRP A 71 -0.57 2.17 13.45
CA TRP A 71 -1.86 2.83 13.36
C TRP A 71 -3.01 1.89 13.77
N LEU A 72 -3.03 0.62 13.30
CA LEU A 72 -4.03 -0.38 13.69
C LEU A 72 -4.08 -0.58 15.20
N ARG A 73 -2.94 -0.59 15.89
CA ARG A 73 -2.86 -0.67 17.36
C ARG A 73 -3.55 0.49 18.08
N THR A 74 -3.77 1.61 17.43
CA THR A 74 -4.57 2.71 17.99
C THR A 74 -6.08 2.45 17.89
N ARG A 75 -6.52 1.46 17.08
CA ARG A 75 -7.93 1.11 16.84
C ARG A 75 -8.43 -0.03 17.72
N GLY A 76 -7.54 -0.90 18.19
CA GLY A 76 -7.90 -2.02 19.05
C GLY A 76 -6.70 -2.86 19.47
N ASP A 77 -6.91 -3.72 20.45
CA ASP A 77 -5.91 -4.68 20.93
C ASP A 77 -6.16 -6.05 20.29
N PHE A 78 -5.80 -6.19 19.02
CA PHE A 78 -5.91 -7.43 18.25
C PHE A 78 -4.58 -7.79 17.59
N PRO A 79 -4.27 -9.09 17.40
CA PRO A 79 -3.05 -9.53 16.73
C PRO A 79 -2.95 -8.99 15.31
N VAL A 80 -1.72 -8.55 14.93
CA VAL A 80 -1.38 -8.12 13.58
C VAL A 80 -0.20 -8.94 13.07
N ASP A 81 -0.41 -9.73 12.03
CA ASP A 81 0.66 -10.44 11.33
C ASP A 81 1.10 -9.61 10.12
N GLY A 82 2.41 -9.38 9.99
CA GLY A 82 2.98 -8.63 8.88
C GLY A 82 3.73 -9.51 7.90
N VAL A 83 3.59 -9.21 6.60
CA VAL A 83 4.38 -9.83 5.53
C VAL A 83 5.06 -8.74 4.73
N ASP A 84 6.34 -8.86 4.47
CA ASP A 84 7.09 -7.96 3.58
C ASP A 84 8.15 -8.73 2.80
N LEU A 85 8.41 -8.29 1.58
CA LEU A 85 9.42 -8.89 0.71
C LEU A 85 10.84 -8.57 1.18
N THR A 86 11.03 -7.49 1.95
CA THR A 86 12.29 -6.79 2.18
C THR A 86 12.83 -7.01 3.58
N PRO A 87 13.96 -7.71 3.75
CA PRO A 87 14.55 -7.96 5.07
C PRO A 87 14.83 -6.70 5.89
N ALA A 88 15.36 -5.64 5.26
CA ALA A 88 15.67 -4.39 5.96
C ALA A 88 14.41 -3.71 6.50
N MET A 89 13.29 -3.75 5.77
CA MET A 89 11.99 -3.27 6.26
C MET A 89 11.49 -4.10 7.44
N LEU A 90 11.59 -5.44 7.36
CA LEU A 90 11.20 -6.31 8.45
C LEU A 90 12.04 -6.12 9.72
N GLU A 91 13.32 -5.75 9.62
CA GLU A 91 14.13 -5.37 10.77
C GLU A 91 13.57 -4.12 11.46
N ARG A 92 13.14 -3.13 10.70
CA ARG A 92 12.51 -1.92 11.24
C ARG A 92 11.15 -2.24 11.89
N ALA A 93 10.33 -3.09 11.25
CA ALA A 93 9.07 -3.56 11.82
C ALA A 93 9.28 -4.32 13.14
N ARG A 94 10.31 -5.17 13.23
CA ARG A 94 10.69 -5.86 14.49
C ARG A 94 11.10 -4.86 15.57
N ALA A 95 11.91 -3.86 15.22
CA ALA A 95 12.33 -2.83 16.15
C ALA A 95 11.15 -1.98 16.66
N ARG A 96 10.12 -1.76 15.84
CA ARG A 96 8.88 -1.08 16.22
C ARG A 96 8.03 -1.91 17.19
N GLY A 97 8.05 -3.24 17.08
CA GLY A 97 7.43 -4.14 18.05
C GLY A 97 5.89 -4.13 18.08
N VAL A 98 5.25 -3.85 16.95
CA VAL A 98 3.77 -3.74 16.83
C VAL A 98 3.11 -4.95 16.17
N HIS A 99 3.88 -5.84 15.56
CA HIS A 99 3.39 -7.08 14.97
C HIS A 99 3.55 -8.26 15.93
N ASP A 100 2.62 -9.20 15.89
CA ASP A 100 2.72 -10.48 16.62
C ASP A 100 3.57 -11.49 15.85
N ARG A 101 3.50 -11.45 14.53
CA ARG A 101 4.29 -12.27 13.62
C ARG A 101 4.77 -11.44 12.45
N LEU A 102 6.03 -11.67 12.04
CA LEU A 102 6.59 -11.08 10.81
C LEU A 102 7.13 -12.22 9.93
N VAL A 103 6.75 -12.18 8.66
CA VAL A 103 7.11 -13.15 7.63
C VAL A 103 7.80 -12.43 6.48
N GLU A 104 8.98 -12.90 6.06
CA GLU A 104 9.56 -12.51 4.78
C GLU A 104 8.84 -13.29 3.69
N GLY A 105 8.17 -12.60 2.76
CA GLY A 105 7.38 -13.24 1.72
C GLY A 105 6.77 -12.26 0.72
N ASP A 106 6.23 -12.84 -0.35
CA ASP A 106 5.47 -12.11 -1.36
C ASP A 106 4.01 -11.96 -0.90
N VAL A 107 3.44 -10.77 -1.07
CA VAL A 107 2.05 -10.47 -0.72
C VAL A 107 1.02 -11.28 -1.53
N ARG A 108 1.46 -11.93 -2.61
CA ARG A 108 0.64 -12.80 -3.47
C ARG A 108 0.66 -14.28 -3.04
N ASP A 109 1.58 -14.65 -2.12
CA ASP A 109 1.73 -15.98 -1.54
C ASP A 109 2.42 -15.86 -0.18
N THR A 110 1.65 -15.49 0.84
CA THR A 110 2.18 -15.07 2.15
C THR A 110 2.58 -16.22 3.06
N GLY A 111 2.09 -17.43 2.80
CA GLY A 111 2.22 -18.56 3.73
C GLY A 111 1.47 -18.37 5.06
N LEU A 112 0.61 -17.36 5.18
CA LEU A 112 -0.27 -17.17 6.33
C LEU A 112 -1.48 -18.12 6.26
N PRO A 113 -2.13 -18.45 7.40
CA PRO A 113 -3.21 -19.42 7.43
C PRO A 113 -4.49 -18.92 6.72
N ASP A 114 -5.21 -19.86 6.08
CA ASP A 114 -6.48 -19.63 5.40
C ASP A 114 -7.58 -19.19 6.37
N ALA A 115 -8.45 -18.29 5.95
CA ALA A 115 -9.67 -17.87 6.65
C ALA A 115 -9.46 -17.51 8.14
N ALA A 116 -8.28 -16.96 8.46
CA ALA A 116 -7.85 -16.69 9.82
C ALA A 116 -7.89 -15.21 10.22
N TYR A 117 -8.29 -14.34 9.30
CA TYR A 117 -8.24 -12.89 9.50
C TYR A 117 -9.61 -12.24 9.27
N ASP A 118 -9.90 -11.23 10.07
CA ASP A 118 -11.07 -10.36 9.93
C ASP A 118 -10.75 -9.12 9.10
N LEU A 119 -9.48 -8.76 9.06
CA LEU A 119 -8.96 -7.66 8.26
C LEU A 119 -7.70 -8.10 7.52
N VAL A 120 -7.66 -7.83 6.22
CA VAL A 120 -6.43 -7.80 5.42
C VAL A 120 -6.24 -6.37 4.95
N ILE A 121 -5.04 -5.81 5.12
CA ILE A 121 -4.71 -4.46 4.69
C ILE A 121 -3.45 -4.47 3.84
N CYS A 122 -3.42 -3.64 2.79
CA CYS A 122 -2.28 -3.49 1.88
C CYS A 122 -2.14 -2.00 1.55
N VAL A 123 -1.02 -1.39 1.93
CA VAL A 123 -0.82 0.06 1.87
C VAL A 123 0.45 0.40 1.12
N LEU A 124 0.34 1.13 -0.01
CA LEU A 124 1.45 1.57 -0.87
C LEU A 124 2.30 0.41 -1.40
N VAL A 125 1.65 -0.63 -1.92
CA VAL A 125 2.30 -1.83 -2.45
C VAL A 125 1.86 -2.16 -3.87
N ASP A 126 0.59 -1.89 -4.20
CA ASP A 126 -0.04 -2.28 -5.46
C ASP A 126 0.70 -1.72 -6.68
N GLU A 127 1.26 -0.52 -6.58
CA GLU A 127 2.08 0.07 -7.64
C GLU A 127 3.38 -0.68 -7.96
N HIS A 128 3.80 -1.65 -7.12
CA HIS A 128 4.98 -2.49 -7.32
C HIS A 128 4.65 -3.90 -7.84
N LEU A 129 3.37 -4.18 -8.05
CA LEU A 129 2.91 -5.46 -8.58
C LEU A 129 2.64 -5.36 -10.08
N PRO A 130 3.16 -6.26 -10.91
CA PRO A 130 2.88 -6.23 -12.35
C PRO A 130 1.41 -6.54 -12.66
N GLU A 131 0.70 -7.20 -11.75
CA GLU A 131 -0.71 -7.52 -11.87
C GLU A 131 -1.35 -7.70 -10.48
N LEU A 132 -2.64 -7.41 -10.35
CA LEU A 132 -3.35 -7.38 -9.06
C LEU A 132 -4.00 -8.72 -8.67
N ALA A 133 -4.21 -9.63 -9.63
CA ALA A 133 -5.01 -10.85 -9.40
C ALA A 133 -4.47 -11.69 -8.23
N GLY A 134 -3.15 -11.85 -8.14
CA GLY A 134 -2.51 -12.60 -7.05
C GLY A 134 -2.76 -11.97 -5.67
N LEU A 135 -2.63 -10.65 -5.54
CA LEU A 135 -2.91 -9.94 -4.29
C LEU A 135 -4.36 -10.13 -3.83
N TYR A 136 -5.32 -9.95 -4.75
CA TYR A 136 -6.74 -10.09 -4.41
C TYR A 136 -7.12 -11.53 -4.09
N ALA A 137 -6.55 -12.51 -4.79
CA ALA A 137 -6.77 -13.93 -4.51
C ALA A 137 -6.22 -14.30 -3.12
N GLU A 138 -5.02 -13.84 -2.80
CA GLU A 138 -4.39 -14.08 -1.49
C GLU A 138 -5.17 -13.41 -0.35
N ALA A 139 -5.55 -12.15 -0.49
CA ALA A 139 -6.40 -11.47 0.48
C ALA A 139 -7.70 -12.23 0.72
N ARG A 140 -8.33 -12.76 -0.34
CA ARG A 140 -9.56 -13.56 -0.21
C ARG A 140 -9.34 -14.88 0.51
N ARG A 141 -8.20 -15.55 0.27
CA ARG A 141 -7.81 -16.79 0.95
C ARG A 141 -7.63 -16.57 2.45
N LEU A 142 -6.99 -15.46 2.81
CA LEU A 142 -6.70 -15.11 4.22
C LEU A 142 -7.94 -14.75 5.02
N LEU A 143 -8.93 -14.10 4.38
CA LEU A 143 -10.11 -13.59 5.06
C LEU A 143 -11.12 -14.67 5.40
N GLY A 144 -11.68 -14.57 6.60
CA GLY A 144 -12.90 -15.24 6.99
C GLY A 144 -14.12 -14.81 6.15
N ARG A 145 -15.31 -15.34 6.51
CA ARG A 145 -16.54 -15.09 5.74
C ARG A 145 -17.02 -13.64 5.75
N ALA A 146 -16.73 -12.88 6.79
CA ALA A 146 -17.23 -11.52 7.02
C ALA A 146 -16.09 -10.51 7.21
N GLY A 147 -14.92 -10.78 6.64
CA GLY A 147 -13.75 -9.92 6.81
C GLY A 147 -13.71 -8.75 5.82
N TRP A 148 -12.75 -7.87 6.04
CA TRP A 148 -12.51 -6.68 5.22
C TRP A 148 -11.15 -6.74 4.54
N PHE A 149 -11.10 -6.35 3.27
CA PHE A 149 -9.84 -6.10 2.57
C PHE A 149 -9.75 -4.62 2.24
N VAL A 150 -8.69 -3.96 2.73
CA VAL A 150 -8.43 -2.55 2.52
C VAL A 150 -7.15 -2.39 1.70
N VAL A 151 -7.24 -1.69 0.57
CA VAL A 151 -6.09 -1.33 -0.26
C VAL A 151 -5.97 0.19 -0.28
N VAL A 152 -4.78 0.70 0.04
CA VAL A 152 -4.44 2.12 -0.14
C VAL A 152 -3.25 2.20 -1.05
N GLY A 153 -3.39 2.89 -2.18
CA GLY A 153 -2.34 3.02 -3.19
C GLY A 153 -2.20 4.43 -3.73
N ILE A 154 -1.12 4.67 -4.47
CA ILE A 154 -0.93 5.93 -5.19
C ILE A 154 -1.95 6.01 -6.32
N HIS A 155 -2.63 7.15 -6.43
CA HIS A 155 -3.68 7.32 -7.44
C HIS A 155 -3.09 7.29 -8.86
N PRO A 156 -3.61 6.48 -9.80
CA PRO A 156 -3.04 6.32 -11.14
C PRO A 156 -3.00 7.64 -11.93
N TYR A 157 -3.95 8.54 -11.71
CA TYR A 157 -3.91 9.87 -12.31
C TYR A 157 -2.62 10.61 -11.91
N PHE A 158 -2.24 10.57 -10.62
CA PHE A 158 -1.02 11.23 -10.17
C PHE A 158 0.22 10.65 -10.85
N VAL A 159 0.35 9.33 -10.84
CA VAL A 159 1.48 8.63 -11.48
C VAL A 159 1.63 9.02 -12.95
N MET A 160 0.53 8.97 -13.71
CA MET A 160 0.53 9.30 -15.13
C MET A 160 0.73 10.79 -15.40
N ALA A 161 0.02 11.67 -14.70
CA ALA A 161 0.03 13.10 -14.97
C ALA A 161 1.33 13.79 -14.48
N ALA A 162 1.85 13.39 -13.32
CA ALA A 162 3.14 13.86 -12.82
C ALA A 162 4.32 13.21 -13.54
N GLY A 163 4.13 12.01 -14.11
CA GLY A 163 5.20 11.21 -14.70
C GLY A 163 6.30 10.91 -13.69
N MET A 164 5.90 10.61 -12.46
CA MET A 164 6.81 10.44 -11.33
C MET A 164 6.60 9.05 -10.71
N PRO A 165 7.60 8.17 -10.80
CA PRO A 165 7.56 6.86 -10.14
C PRO A 165 7.74 7.02 -8.63
N THR A 166 7.47 5.98 -7.88
CA THR A 166 7.98 5.86 -6.52
C THR A 166 9.50 5.89 -6.56
N HIS A 167 10.12 6.79 -5.80
CA HIS A 167 11.56 7.03 -5.83
C HIS A 167 12.08 7.53 -4.48
N PHE A 168 13.37 7.40 -4.28
CA PHE A 168 14.08 7.91 -3.11
C PHE A 168 15.48 8.38 -3.49
N ASP A 169 16.10 9.20 -2.64
CA ASP A 169 17.46 9.64 -2.82
C ASP A 169 18.45 8.70 -2.10
N LEU A 170 19.45 8.19 -2.83
CA LEU A 170 20.52 7.43 -2.22
C LEU A 170 21.40 8.35 -1.35
N PRO A 171 21.88 7.91 -0.19
CA PRO A 171 22.84 8.67 0.62
C PRO A 171 24.08 9.03 -0.20
N GLY A 172 24.28 10.33 -0.48
CA GLY A 172 25.39 10.83 -1.29
C GLY A 172 25.30 10.56 -2.79
N GLY A 173 24.14 10.07 -3.27
CA GLY A 173 23.84 9.81 -4.68
C GLY A 173 22.69 10.66 -5.21
N GLY A 174 22.15 10.26 -6.36
CA GLY A 174 20.96 10.84 -6.98
C GLY A 174 19.69 10.04 -6.66
N PRO A 175 18.54 10.47 -7.21
CA PRO A 175 17.28 9.74 -7.10
C PRO A 175 17.33 8.41 -7.85
N VAL A 176 16.76 7.39 -7.22
CA VAL A 176 16.55 6.05 -7.80
C VAL A 176 15.08 5.75 -7.78
N ALA A 177 14.52 5.30 -8.90
CA ALA A 177 13.14 4.85 -9.01
C ALA A 177 13.01 3.38 -8.59
N ILE A 178 11.88 3.07 -7.98
CA ILE A 178 11.44 1.69 -7.78
C ILE A 178 10.49 1.34 -8.92
N GLU A 179 10.59 0.13 -9.44
CA GLU A 179 9.72 -0.37 -10.49
C GLU A 179 8.25 -0.07 -10.16
N THR A 180 7.57 0.64 -11.07
CA THR A 180 6.24 1.19 -10.84
C THR A 180 5.30 0.75 -11.95
N PHE A 181 4.17 0.20 -11.56
CA PHE A 181 3.06 -0.18 -12.44
C PHE A 181 1.88 0.76 -12.22
N VAL A 182 1.08 0.98 -13.26
CA VAL A 182 -0.13 1.81 -13.18
C VAL A 182 -1.35 0.91 -13.17
N HIS A 183 -2.10 0.95 -12.09
CA HIS A 183 -3.36 0.21 -11.98
C HIS A 183 -4.54 1.17 -11.94
N LEU A 184 -5.40 1.08 -12.96
CA LEU A 184 -6.64 1.85 -12.98
C LEU A 184 -7.66 1.27 -11.96
N PRO A 185 -8.58 2.09 -11.42
CA PRO A 185 -9.64 1.59 -10.54
C PRO A 185 -10.44 0.43 -11.12
N SER A 186 -10.61 0.40 -12.46
CA SER A 186 -11.27 -0.72 -13.16
C SER A 186 -10.51 -2.04 -13.05
N GLU A 187 -9.18 -2.02 -12.93
CA GLU A 187 -8.37 -3.24 -12.75
C GLU A 187 -8.52 -3.78 -11.33
N HIS A 188 -8.54 -2.89 -10.33
CA HIS A 188 -8.87 -3.25 -8.95
C HIS A 188 -10.27 -3.89 -8.86
N VAL A 189 -11.28 -3.28 -9.51
CA VAL A 189 -12.64 -3.83 -9.57
C VAL A 189 -12.67 -5.20 -10.25
N ALA A 190 -11.94 -5.37 -11.34
CA ALA A 190 -11.88 -6.65 -12.07
C ALA A 190 -11.22 -7.74 -11.22
N ALA A 191 -10.06 -7.46 -10.62
CA ALA A 191 -9.34 -8.40 -9.75
C ALA A 191 -10.16 -8.76 -8.52
N ALA A 192 -10.78 -7.78 -7.87
CA ALA A 192 -11.65 -7.96 -6.71
C ALA A 192 -12.87 -8.84 -7.04
N THR A 193 -13.57 -8.53 -8.14
CA THR A 193 -14.74 -9.31 -8.58
C THR A 193 -14.36 -10.76 -8.88
N ALA A 194 -13.22 -10.98 -9.58
CA ALA A 194 -12.73 -12.32 -9.88
C ALA A 194 -12.39 -13.12 -8.61
N ALA A 195 -11.91 -12.44 -7.56
CA ALA A 195 -11.61 -13.04 -6.26
C ALA A 195 -12.86 -13.20 -5.36
N GLY A 196 -14.04 -12.76 -5.79
CA GLY A 196 -15.30 -12.86 -5.02
C GLY A 196 -15.48 -11.74 -3.98
N PHE A 197 -14.96 -10.55 -4.25
CA PHE A 197 -15.18 -9.35 -3.47
C PHE A 197 -16.22 -8.41 -4.10
N ALA A 198 -16.86 -7.61 -3.26
CA ALA A 198 -17.68 -6.47 -3.65
C ALA A 198 -17.10 -5.18 -3.02
N LEU A 199 -17.05 -4.10 -3.80
CA LEU A 199 -16.65 -2.78 -3.30
C LEU A 199 -17.68 -2.27 -2.29
N ARG A 200 -17.22 -1.80 -1.15
CA ARG A 200 -18.08 -1.22 -0.07
C ARG A 200 -17.87 0.26 0.08
N GLU A 201 -16.62 0.71 -0.05
CA GLU A 201 -16.28 2.11 0.16
C GLU A 201 -15.06 2.46 -0.69
N MET A 202 -14.97 3.73 -1.13
CA MET A 202 -13.81 4.27 -1.83
C MET A 202 -13.58 5.71 -1.41
N HIS A 203 -12.34 6.06 -1.17
CA HIS A 203 -11.92 7.43 -0.92
C HIS A 203 -10.76 7.82 -1.81
N GLU A 204 -10.66 9.12 -2.12
CA GLU A 204 -9.53 9.72 -2.80
C GLU A 204 -8.99 10.86 -1.93
N ALA A 205 -7.67 10.97 -1.81
CA ALA A 205 -7.01 12.11 -1.18
C ALA A 205 -6.42 13.01 -2.23
N LEU A 206 -6.58 14.29 -2.02
CA LEU A 206 -6.00 15.33 -2.88
C LEU A 206 -4.72 15.88 -2.26
N VAL A 207 -3.84 16.42 -3.09
CA VAL A 207 -2.77 17.29 -2.62
C VAL A 207 -3.42 18.62 -2.17
N ASP A 208 -3.87 18.66 -0.92
CA ASP A 208 -4.56 19.80 -0.32
C ASP A 208 -3.59 20.81 0.34
N ASP A 209 -4.14 21.80 1.03
CA ASP A 209 -3.33 22.80 1.74
C ASP A 209 -2.48 22.22 2.86
N GLU A 210 -2.97 21.19 3.56
CA GLU A 210 -2.22 20.48 4.58
C GLU A 210 -1.00 19.77 3.97
N PHE A 211 -1.24 19.07 2.86
CA PHE A 211 -0.20 18.36 2.11
C PHE A 211 0.88 19.34 1.63
N VAL A 212 0.48 20.46 1.01
CA VAL A 212 1.42 21.49 0.52
C VAL A 212 2.17 22.15 1.67
N ARG A 213 1.55 22.31 2.84
CA ARG A 213 2.22 22.88 4.02
C ARG A 213 3.33 21.97 4.54
N ARG A 214 3.11 20.65 4.56
CA ARG A 214 4.11 19.66 4.96
C ARG A 214 5.16 19.41 3.90
N LYS A 215 4.74 19.38 2.63
CA LYS A 215 5.61 19.15 1.47
C LYS A 215 5.51 20.32 0.47
N PRO A 216 6.20 21.49 0.73
CA PRO A 216 6.05 22.68 -0.11
C PRO A 216 6.41 22.49 -1.59
N GLY A 217 7.30 21.54 -1.91
CA GLY A 217 7.65 21.17 -3.29
C GLY A 217 6.48 20.57 -4.09
N TRP A 218 5.41 20.17 -3.41
CA TRP A 218 4.22 19.59 -4.06
C TRP A 218 3.16 20.60 -4.46
N ARG A 219 3.38 21.90 -4.20
CA ARG A 219 2.47 23.00 -4.63
C ARG A 219 2.04 22.93 -6.10
N PRO A 220 2.87 22.54 -7.08
CA PRO A 220 2.45 22.40 -8.48
C PRO A 220 1.36 21.34 -8.71
N TYR A 221 1.19 20.39 -7.79
CA TYR A 221 0.23 19.29 -7.87
C TYR A 221 -1.03 19.54 -7.00
N ARG A 222 -1.20 20.76 -6.47
CA ARG A 222 -2.37 21.11 -5.66
C ARG A 222 -3.66 20.75 -6.38
N ASP A 223 -4.62 20.20 -5.61
CA ASP A 223 -5.93 19.72 -6.06
C ASP A 223 -5.88 18.48 -6.97
N TRP A 224 -4.69 17.87 -7.18
CA TRP A 224 -4.60 16.59 -7.88
C TRP A 224 -4.89 15.44 -6.92
N PRO A 225 -5.63 14.38 -7.38
CA PRO A 225 -5.78 13.16 -6.60
C PRO A 225 -4.43 12.47 -6.50
N PHE A 226 -3.98 12.24 -5.25
CA PHE A 226 -2.66 11.68 -4.97
C PHE A 226 -2.71 10.20 -4.59
N SER A 227 -3.65 9.83 -3.72
CA SER A 227 -3.82 8.46 -3.26
C SER A 227 -5.30 8.08 -3.17
N SER A 228 -5.59 6.78 -3.16
CA SER A 228 -6.94 6.26 -3.03
C SER A 228 -6.98 5.09 -2.05
N ALA A 229 -8.11 4.95 -1.36
CA ALA A 229 -8.43 3.80 -0.51
C ALA A 229 -9.64 3.07 -1.08
N LEU A 230 -9.53 1.74 -1.19
CA LEU A 230 -10.58 0.84 -1.65
C LEU A 230 -10.89 -0.15 -0.54
N VAL A 231 -12.14 -0.26 -0.14
CA VAL A 231 -12.61 -1.18 0.90
C VAL A 231 -13.49 -2.24 0.28
N TRP A 232 -13.11 -3.47 0.47
CA TRP A 232 -13.75 -4.65 -0.10
C TRP A 232 -14.27 -5.58 1.00
N ALA A 233 -15.38 -6.23 0.74
CA ALA A 233 -15.87 -7.34 1.55
C ALA A 233 -16.23 -8.52 0.64
N PRO A 234 -16.22 -9.77 1.13
CA PRO A 234 -16.73 -10.91 0.39
C PRO A 234 -18.14 -10.64 -0.15
N ALA A 235 -18.39 -11.05 -1.42
CA ALA A 235 -19.63 -10.81 -2.16
C ALA A 235 -20.76 -11.75 -1.67
#